data_2bd8a3eac8aacbe51aa08b0210bd3ee1
#
_entry.id   2bd8a3eac8aacbe51aa08b0210bd3ee1
#
_cell.length_a   1.000
_cell.length_b   1.000
_cell.length_c   1.000
_cell.angle_alpha   90.00
_cell.angle_beta   90.00
_cell.angle_gamma   90.00
#
_symmetry.space_group_name_H-M   'P 1'
#
loop_
_entity.id
_entity.type
_entity.pdbx_description
1 polymer ?
#
loop_
_entity_poly.entity_id
_entity_poly.type
_entity_poly.pdbx_seq_one_letter_code
_entity_poly.pdbx_strand_id
1 'polypeptide(L)'
;VPSDASNPWPRAAAPAEPGVGNYPVNAGDVLEVLVWKEENLQKQVVVRPDGYFSFPLTGDVRAEGRTITAISEDITAQIARYIPDPVVSVAIFEPRGSKVYVIGQVNRPGEFPINRYVDVIQALAMAGGTTPFAKLDNIQILRREGTTQTATTFAYGDIAAGKRLQ
;
A
#
# COMPACT_ATOMS: atom_id res chain seq x y z
N VAL A 1 39.45 16.45 17.22
CA VAL A 1 38.96 15.34 16.40
C VAL A 1 38.96 15.81 14.95
N PRO A 2 39.73 15.22 14.03
CA PRO A 2 39.75 15.68 12.64
C PRO A 2 38.47 15.26 11.94
N SER A 3 37.82 16.23 11.33
CA SER A 3 36.69 16.07 10.40
C SER A 3 37.20 15.33 9.16
N ASP A 4 36.70 14.15 8.92
CA ASP A 4 36.98 13.37 7.72
C ASP A 4 36.24 14.01 6.51
N ALA A 5 36.99 14.83 5.78
CA ALA A 5 36.54 15.55 4.58
C ALA A 5 37.00 14.84 3.30
N SER A 6 37.12 13.51 3.27
CA SER A 6 37.66 12.77 2.13
C SER A 6 36.68 11.72 1.55
N ASN A 7 35.42 12.08 1.37
CA ASN A 7 34.53 11.25 0.53
C ASN A 7 34.25 11.98 -0.79
N PRO A 8 34.98 11.65 -1.89
CA PRO A 8 34.81 12.31 -3.18
C PRO A 8 33.57 11.87 -3.97
N TRP A 9 32.76 10.98 -3.40
CA TRP A 9 31.54 10.56 -4.06
C TRP A 9 30.39 11.50 -3.68
N PRO A 10 29.73 12.15 -4.67
CA PRO A 10 28.49 12.82 -4.39
C PRO A 10 27.55 11.76 -3.80
N ARG A 11 27.08 12.00 -2.57
CA ARG A 11 25.95 11.23 -2.03
C ARG A 11 24.84 11.37 -3.08
N ALA A 12 24.68 10.32 -3.87
CA ALA A 12 23.45 10.15 -4.61
C ALA A 12 22.34 10.31 -3.57
N ALA A 13 21.48 11.31 -3.77
CA ALA A 13 20.25 11.41 -3.00
C ALA A 13 19.65 10.01 -3.06
N ALA A 14 19.60 9.34 -1.92
CA ALA A 14 18.94 8.06 -1.84
C ALA A 14 17.56 8.29 -2.48
N PRO A 15 17.13 7.46 -3.45
CA PRO A 15 15.77 7.54 -3.93
C PRO A 15 14.92 7.54 -2.68
N ALA A 16 14.07 8.56 -2.55
CA ALA A 16 13.13 8.62 -1.44
C ALA A 16 12.46 7.26 -1.42
N GLU A 17 12.79 6.47 -0.40
CA GLU A 17 12.08 5.22 -0.17
C GLU A 17 10.61 5.58 -0.25
N PRO A 18 9.75 4.86 -0.99
CA PRO A 18 8.32 5.07 -0.92
C PRO A 18 7.97 4.90 0.55
N GLY A 19 7.93 6.05 1.22
CA GLY A 19 7.81 6.10 2.67
C GLY A 19 6.55 5.37 3.05
N VAL A 20 6.59 4.64 4.15
CA VAL A 20 5.45 3.97 4.81
C VAL A 20 4.23 4.91 4.94
N GLY A 21 4.44 6.22 4.77
CA GLY A 21 3.39 7.24 4.76
C GLY A 21 2.60 7.42 3.46
N ASN A 22 3.02 6.83 2.35
CA ASN A 22 2.36 7.02 1.05
C ASN A 22 1.47 5.84 0.61
N TYR A 23 1.34 4.81 1.44
CA TYR A 23 0.44 3.70 1.14
C TYR A 23 -1.02 4.18 1.24
N PRO A 24 -1.80 4.13 0.16
CA PRO A 24 -3.22 4.45 0.23
C PRO A 24 -3.95 3.30 0.93
N VAL A 25 -4.73 3.63 1.94
CA VAL A 25 -5.53 2.66 2.68
C VAL A 25 -6.64 2.12 1.78
N ASN A 26 -6.91 0.83 1.87
CA ASN A 26 -7.96 0.15 1.11
C ASN A 26 -9.07 -0.35 2.03
N ALA A 27 -10.24 -0.54 1.47
CA ALA A 27 -11.33 -1.22 2.17
C ALA A 27 -10.89 -2.64 2.57
N GLY A 28 -11.14 -3.04 3.80
CA GLY A 28 -10.71 -4.32 4.38
C GLY A 28 -9.40 -4.25 5.16
N ASP A 29 -8.62 -3.19 5.03
CA ASP A 29 -7.41 -3.00 5.84
C ASP A 29 -7.77 -2.82 7.32
N VAL A 30 -6.90 -3.34 8.18
CA VAL A 30 -7.01 -3.16 9.62
C VAL A 30 -6.01 -2.08 10.04
N LEU A 31 -6.51 -1.01 10.63
CA LEU A 31 -5.73 0.09 11.17
C LEU A 31 -5.67 0.00 12.69
N GLU A 32 -4.55 0.37 13.26
CA GLU A 32 -4.43 0.61 14.69
C GLU A 32 -4.37 2.11 14.92
N VAL A 33 -5.29 2.62 15.72
CA VAL A 33 -5.37 4.02 16.10
C VAL A 33 -5.11 4.13 17.59
N LEU A 34 -4.14 4.96 17.94
CA LEU A 34 -3.72 5.22 19.32
C LEU A 34 -3.75 6.72 19.59
N VAL A 35 -4.37 7.13 20.70
CA VAL A 35 -4.28 8.48 21.23
C VAL A 35 -3.41 8.47 22.49
N TRP A 36 -2.32 9.23 22.49
CA TRP A 36 -1.37 9.27 23.59
C TRP A 36 -2.03 9.70 24.90
N LYS A 37 -1.75 8.98 25.98
CA LYS A 37 -2.32 9.15 27.33
C LYS A 37 -3.81 8.82 27.48
N GLU A 38 -4.46 8.30 26.44
CA GLU A 38 -5.87 7.92 26.43
C GLU A 38 -6.00 6.42 26.12
N GLU A 39 -5.84 5.58 27.14
CA GLU A 39 -5.89 4.10 26.96
C GLU A 39 -7.22 3.62 26.37
N ASN A 40 -8.32 4.32 26.65
CA ASN A 40 -9.64 3.99 26.12
C ASN A 40 -9.79 4.33 24.63
N LEU A 41 -8.85 5.07 24.06
CA LEU A 41 -8.82 5.45 22.65
C LEU A 41 -7.73 4.72 21.86
N GLN A 42 -7.27 3.59 22.34
CA GLN A 42 -6.44 2.66 21.58
C GLN A 42 -7.32 1.55 21.01
N LYS A 43 -7.50 1.51 19.71
CA LYS A 43 -8.35 0.52 19.04
C LYS A 43 -7.81 0.10 17.69
N GLN A 44 -8.02 -1.17 17.38
CA GLN A 44 -7.92 -1.69 16.03
C GLN A 44 -9.26 -1.53 15.33
N VAL A 45 -9.26 -0.95 14.15
CA VAL A 45 -10.44 -0.66 13.35
C VAL A 45 -10.28 -1.26 11.96
N VAL A 46 -11.36 -1.81 11.44
CA VAL A 46 -11.39 -2.36 10.08
C VAL A 46 -12.05 -1.34 9.17
N VAL A 47 -11.42 -1.05 8.04
CA VAL A 47 -12.01 -0.20 7.01
C VAL A 47 -13.15 -0.95 6.34
N ARG A 48 -14.36 -0.42 6.46
CA ARG A 48 -15.57 -1.03 5.90
C ARG A 48 -15.56 -0.98 4.37
N PRO A 49 -16.39 -1.79 3.69
CA PRO A 49 -16.52 -1.75 2.22
C PRO A 49 -16.93 -0.39 1.65
N ASP A 50 -17.56 0.48 2.46
CA ASP A 50 -17.88 1.86 2.08
C ASP A 50 -16.68 2.82 2.17
N GLY A 51 -15.50 2.33 2.59
CA GLY A 51 -14.26 3.11 2.69
C GLY A 51 -14.11 3.91 3.99
N TYR A 52 -15.01 3.72 4.96
CA TYR A 52 -14.99 4.40 6.26
C TYR A 52 -14.69 3.43 7.39
N PHE A 53 -14.21 3.96 8.50
CA PHE A 53 -14.17 3.25 9.78
C PHE A 53 -14.73 4.15 10.88
N SER A 54 -15.24 3.54 11.95
CA SER A 54 -15.79 4.27 13.09
C SER A 54 -14.75 4.30 14.22
N PHE A 55 -14.53 5.48 14.78
CA PHE A 55 -13.65 5.68 15.92
C PHE A 55 -14.33 6.53 17.00
N PRO A 56 -14.10 6.25 18.30
CA PRO A 56 -14.71 7.03 19.38
C PRO A 56 -14.43 8.53 19.26
N LEU A 57 -15.37 9.37 19.60
CA LEU A 57 -15.36 10.83 19.55
C LEU A 57 -15.36 11.43 18.14
N THR A 58 -14.89 10.72 17.12
CA THR A 58 -14.86 11.23 15.74
C THR A 58 -16.03 10.75 14.90
N GLY A 59 -16.63 9.60 15.27
CA GLY A 59 -17.61 8.92 14.44
C GLY A 59 -16.99 8.27 13.22
N ASP A 60 -17.61 8.41 12.06
CA ASP A 60 -17.14 7.82 10.81
C ASP A 60 -16.01 8.66 10.18
N VAL A 61 -14.87 8.03 9.93
CA VAL A 61 -13.68 8.61 9.32
C VAL A 61 -13.44 7.96 7.97
N ARG A 62 -13.28 8.75 6.93
CA ARG A 62 -12.94 8.25 5.60
C ARG A 62 -11.48 7.81 5.57
N ALA A 63 -11.23 6.58 5.13
CA ALA A 63 -9.90 5.99 5.05
C ALA A 63 -9.49 5.59 3.64
N GLU A 64 -10.41 5.01 2.86
CA GLU A 64 -10.10 4.50 1.52
C GLU A 64 -9.53 5.58 0.59
N GLY A 65 -8.41 5.26 -0.06
CA GLY A 65 -7.70 6.16 -0.96
C GLY A 65 -6.89 7.27 -0.27
N ARG A 66 -6.88 7.31 1.06
CA ARG A 66 -6.13 8.29 1.85
C ARG A 66 -4.88 7.66 2.46
N THR A 67 -3.87 8.48 2.68
CA THR A 67 -2.67 8.06 3.39
C THR A 67 -2.91 8.02 4.91
N ILE A 68 -2.09 7.23 5.61
CA ILE A 68 -2.13 7.17 7.08
C ILE A 68 -1.95 8.56 7.70
N THR A 69 -1.04 9.36 7.14
CA THR A 69 -0.79 10.74 7.60
C THR A 69 -2.04 11.60 7.51
N ALA A 70 -2.74 11.57 6.36
CA ALA A 70 -3.97 12.33 6.18
C ALA A 70 -5.09 11.87 7.13
N ILE A 71 -5.20 10.58 7.40
CA ILE A 71 -6.15 10.02 8.36
C ILE A 71 -5.81 10.47 9.79
N SER A 72 -4.54 10.42 10.16
CA SER A 72 -4.06 10.86 11.48
C SER A 72 -4.35 12.35 11.73
N GLU A 73 -4.11 13.19 10.74
CA GLU A 73 -4.39 14.64 10.81
C GLU A 73 -5.89 14.90 10.99
N ASP A 74 -6.74 14.18 10.27
CA ASP A 74 -8.19 14.31 10.35
C ASP A 74 -8.72 13.90 11.73
N ILE A 75 -8.26 12.77 12.25
CA ILE A 75 -8.61 12.31 13.60
C ILE A 75 -8.12 13.33 14.65
N THR A 76 -6.90 13.82 14.52
CA THR A 76 -6.33 14.81 15.43
C THR A 76 -7.20 16.08 15.47
N ALA A 77 -7.61 16.59 14.32
CA ALA A 77 -8.46 17.79 14.23
C ALA A 77 -9.83 17.58 14.87
N GLN A 78 -10.41 16.39 14.75
CA GLN A 78 -11.71 16.07 15.34
C GLN A 78 -11.63 15.85 16.85
N ILE A 79 -10.61 15.15 17.32
CA ILE A 79 -10.38 14.88 18.76
C ILE A 79 -9.97 16.14 19.52
N ALA A 80 -9.31 17.09 18.87
CA ALA A 80 -8.91 18.37 19.49
C ALA A 80 -10.07 19.16 20.07
N ARG A 81 -11.31 18.88 19.65
CA ARG A 81 -12.53 19.47 20.23
C ARG A 81 -12.85 18.96 21.64
N TYR A 82 -12.35 17.79 22.01
CA TYR A 82 -12.65 17.09 23.26
C TYR A 82 -11.42 16.98 24.18
N ILE A 83 -10.25 16.83 23.58
CA ILE A 83 -8.97 16.62 24.28
C ILE A 83 -7.98 17.69 23.82
N PRO A 84 -7.41 18.51 24.75
CA PRO A 84 -6.40 19.51 24.38
C PRO A 84 -5.10 18.81 23.96
N ASP A 85 -4.50 19.32 22.88
CA ASP A 85 -3.23 18.84 22.32
C ASP A 85 -3.14 17.31 22.12
N PRO A 86 -4.09 16.69 21.38
CA PRO A 86 -4.08 15.25 21.19
C PRO A 86 -2.91 14.83 20.29
N VAL A 87 -2.24 13.76 20.68
CA VAL A 87 -1.23 13.11 19.86
C VAL A 87 -1.82 11.80 19.35
N VAL A 88 -2.14 11.76 18.06
CA VAL A 88 -2.76 10.60 17.41
C VAL A 88 -1.73 9.88 16.55
N SER A 89 -1.60 8.58 16.74
CA SER A 89 -0.81 7.71 15.90
C SER A 89 -1.73 6.73 15.18
N VAL A 90 -1.57 6.63 13.87
CA VAL A 90 -2.28 5.65 13.03
C VAL A 90 -1.27 4.79 12.33
N ALA A 91 -1.44 3.48 12.42
CA ALA A 91 -0.60 2.50 11.74
C ALA A 91 -1.46 1.48 11.00
N ILE A 92 -0.93 0.89 9.94
CA ILE A 92 -1.55 -0.28 9.32
C ILE A 92 -1.16 -1.50 10.14
N PHE A 93 -2.15 -2.15 10.72
CA PHE A 93 -1.95 -3.39 11.47
C PHE A 93 -1.92 -4.59 10.53
N GLU A 94 -2.91 -4.69 9.64
CA GLU A 94 -2.97 -5.73 8.60
C GLU A 94 -3.48 -5.14 7.28
N PRO A 95 -2.69 -5.16 6.20
CA PRO A 95 -3.12 -4.71 4.88
C PRO A 95 -3.91 -5.82 4.18
N ARG A 96 -5.17 -6.01 4.55
CA ARG A 96 -6.05 -7.06 4.00
C ARG A 96 -6.77 -6.63 2.72
N GLY A 97 -6.85 -5.32 2.46
CA GLY A 97 -7.56 -4.78 1.31
C GLY A 97 -6.78 -4.85 0.01
N SER A 98 -5.47 -5.09 0.06
CA SER A 98 -4.61 -5.15 -1.12
C SER A 98 -4.38 -6.60 -1.54
N LYS A 99 -4.89 -6.94 -2.73
CA LYS A 99 -4.78 -8.29 -3.31
C LYS A 99 -4.52 -8.20 -4.81
N VAL A 100 -3.82 -9.20 -5.31
CA VAL A 100 -3.65 -9.41 -6.75
C VAL A 100 -4.23 -10.77 -7.11
N TYR A 101 -4.94 -10.83 -8.24
CA TYR A 101 -5.46 -12.06 -8.80
C TYR A 101 -4.63 -12.45 -10.00
N VAL A 102 -4.06 -13.64 -9.98
CA VAL A 102 -3.29 -14.18 -11.10
C VAL A 102 -4.05 -15.39 -11.66
N ILE A 103 -4.45 -15.28 -12.92
CA ILE A 103 -5.21 -16.30 -13.61
C ILE A 103 -4.56 -16.64 -14.96
N GLY A 104 -4.86 -17.81 -15.50
CA GLY A 104 -4.37 -18.27 -16.78
C GLY A 104 -3.26 -19.32 -16.63
N GLN A 105 -2.30 -19.30 -17.56
CA GLN A 105 -1.26 -20.30 -17.68
C GLN A 105 -0.10 -20.07 -16.68
N VAL A 106 -0.43 -20.16 -15.41
CA VAL A 106 0.52 -20.11 -14.28
C VAL A 106 0.40 -21.39 -13.45
N ASN A 107 1.45 -21.73 -12.71
CA ASN A 107 1.47 -22.97 -11.95
C ASN A 107 0.47 -23.00 -10.79
N ARG A 108 0.24 -21.84 -10.16
CA ARG A 108 -0.72 -21.68 -9.06
C ARG A 108 -1.58 -20.42 -9.28
N PRO A 109 -2.63 -20.54 -10.09
CA PRO A 109 -3.57 -19.43 -10.25
C PRO A 109 -4.36 -19.21 -8.97
N GLY A 110 -4.71 -17.96 -8.67
CA GLY A 110 -5.50 -17.62 -7.50
C GLY A 110 -5.31 -16.20 -7.03
N GLU A 111 -5.71 -15.98 -5.79
CA GLU A 111 -5.64 -14.71 -5.08
C GLU A 111 -4.40 -14.68 -4.19
N PHE A 112 -3.64 -13.59 -4.27
CA PHE A 112 -2.45 -13.37 -3.45
C PHE A 112 -2.55 -12.04 -2.70
N PRO A 113 -2.47 -12.06 -1.36
CA PRO A 113 -2.41 -10.83 -0.58
C PRO A 113 -1.07 -10.13 -0.83
N ILE A 114 -1.11 -8.82 -1.01
CA ILE A 114 0.08 -7.99 -1.18
C ILE A 114 0.14 -6.95 -0.06
N ASN A 115 1.26 -6.91 0.65
CA ASN A 115 1.52 -5.96 1.73
C ASN A 115 2.58 -4.90 1.36
N ARG A 116 2.99 -4.89 0.10
CA ARG A 116 3.98 -3.97 -0.47
C ARG A 116 3.71 -3.80 -1.97
N TYR A 117 4.43 -2.89 -2.60
CA TYR A 117 4.41 -2.81 -4.05
C TYR A 117 4.88 -4.13 -4.66
N VAL A 118 4.07 -4.67 -5.53
CA VAL A 118 4.34 -5.91 -6.27
C VAL A 118 4.28 -5.59 -7.75
N ASP A 119 5.36 -5.85 -8.46
CA ASP A 119 5.39 -5.76 -9.92
C ASP A 119 4.85 -7.04 -10.59
N VAL A 120 4.71 -7.01 -11.90
CA VAL A 120 4.14 -8.13 -12.67
C VAL A 120 4.99 -9.39 -12.53
N ILE A 121 6.30 -9.26 -12.52
CA ILE A 121 7.23 -10.40 -12.39
C ILE A 121 7.11 -11.03 -11.01
N GLN A 122 7.03 -10.20 -9.97
CA GLN A 122 6.83 -10.65 -8.61
C GLN A 122 5.48 -11.36 -8.44
N ALA A 123 4.42 -10.84 -9.03
CA ALA A 123 3.10 -11.49 -9.03
C ALA A 123 3.14 -12.86 -9.71
N LEU A 124 3.81 -12.98 -10.84
CA LEU A 124 4.00 -14.25 -11.53
C LEU A 124 4.85 -15.23 -10.69
N ALA A 125 5.88 -14.75 -10.01
CA ALA A 125 6.69 -15.55 -9.11
C ALA A 125 5.89 -16.07 -7.91
N MET A 126 5.00 -15.25 -7.34
CA MET A 126 4.08 -15.68 -6.28
C MET A 126 3.12 -16.79 -6.76
N ALA A 127 2.72 -16.75 -8.03
CA ALA A 127 1.92 -17.79 -8.66
C ALA A 127 2.73 -19.03 -9.10
N GLY A 128 3.99 -19.14 -8.68
CA GLY A 128 4.86 -20.27 -9.00
C GLY A 128 5.44 -20.24 -10.42
N GLY A 129 5.42 -19.09 -11.09
CA GLY A 129 5.87 -18.91 -12.46
C GLY A 129 4.82 -19.31 -13.50
N THR A 130 5.15 -19.09 -14.77
CA THR A 130 4.31 -19.42 -15.90
C THR A 130 4.49 -20.88 -16.34
N THR A 131 3.46 -21.46 -16.96
CA THR A 131 3.56 -22.77 -17.57
C THR A 131 4.22 -22.66 -18.97
N PRO A 132 4.70 -23.79 -19.56
CA PRO A 132 5.25 -23.77 -20.91
C PRO A 132 4.26 -23.33 -22.01
N PHE A 133 2.96 -23.34 -21.72
CA PHE A 133 1.90 -22.93 -22.63
C PHE A 133 1.53 -21.45 -22.51
N ALA A 134 2.16 -20.71 -21.61
CA ALA A 134 1.89 -19.30 -21.40
C ALA A 134 2.38 -18.44 -22.59
N LYS A 135 1.54 -17.49 -23.01
CA LYS A 135 1.90 -16.47 -23.98
C LYS A 135 2.57 -15.29 -23.24
N LEU A 136 3.89 -15.33 -23.12
CA LEU A 136 4.66 -14.37 -22.35
C LEU A 136 4.63 -12.95 -22.91
N ASP A 137 4.37 -12.81 -24.22
CA ASP A 137 4.30 -11.52 -24.90
C ASP A 137 2.90 -10.88 -24.85
N ASN A 138 1.93 -11.56 -24.24
CA ASN A 138 0.54 -11.09 -24.16
C ASN A 138 -0.03 -11.29 -22.76
N ILE A 139 0.69 -10.85 -21.75
CA ILE A 139 0.19 -10.82 -20.38
C ILE A 139 -0.66 -9.56 -20.21
N GLN A 140 -1.90 -9.72 -19.79
CA GLN A 140 -2.81 -8.59 -19.57
C GLN A 140 -2.85 -8.24 -18.08
N ILE A 141 -2.63 -6.97 -17.78
CA ILE A 141 -2.79 -6.39 -16.47
C ILE A 141 -4.11 -5.64 -16.44
N LEU A 142 -5.04 -6.13 -15.64
CA LEU A 142 -6.32 -5.47 -15.41
C LEU A 142 -6.22 -4.69 -14.09
N ARG A 143 -6.27 -3.38 -14.16
CA ARG A 143 -6.28 -2.50 -12.99
C ARG A 143 -7.63 -1.82 -12.86
N ARG A 144 -8.19 -1.86 -11.67
CA ARG A 144 -9.41 -1.15 -11.34
C ARG A 144 -9.09 0.01 -10.41
N GLU A 145 -9.51 1.21 -10.81
CA GLU A 145 -9.43 2.42 -9.99
C GLU A 145 -10.83 3.01 -9.87
N GLY A 146 -11.45 2.81 -8.71
CA GLY A 146 -12.86 3.16 -8.52
C GLY A 146 -13.78 2.38 -9.47
N THR A 147 -14.49 3.07 -10.34
CA THR A 147 -15.38 2.48 -11.36
C THR A 147 -14.69 2.24 -12.70
N THR A 148 -13.48 2.73 -12.89
CA THR A 148 -12.72 2.63 -14.14
C THR A 148 -11.85 1.37 -14.12
N GLN A 149 -11.92 0.60 -15.18
CA GLN A 149 -11.05 -0.56 -15.39
C GLN A 149 -10.13 -0.31 -16.59
N THR A 150 -8.83 -0.43 -16.37
CA THR A 150 -7.81 -0.25 -17.39
C THR A 150 -7.14 -1.60 -17.67
N ALA A 151 -6.97 -1.93 -18.95
CA ALA A 151 -6.23 -3.11 -19.39
C ALA A 151 -4.92 -2.66 -20.04
N THR A 152 -3.80 -3.17 -19.57
CA THR A 152 -2.46 -2.90 -20.13
C THR A 152 -1.81 -4.21 -20.50
N THR A 153 -1.22 -4.28 -21.68
CA THR A 153 -0.48 -5.46 -22.13
C THR A 153 0.98 -5.37 -21.67
N PHE A 154 1.48 -6.44 -21.10
CA PHE A 154 2.84 -6.56 -20.62
C PHE A 154 3.55 -7.67 -21.43
N ALA A 155 4.66 -7.31 -22.07
CA ALA A 155 5.49 -8.25 -22.82
C ALA A 155 6.69 -8.66 -21.95
N TYR A 156 6.68 -9.88 -21.45
CA TYR A 156 7.75 -10.42 -20.61
C TYR A 156 9.10 -10.47 -21.36
N GLY A 157 9.07 -10.72 -22.67
CA GLY A 157 10.27 -10.76 -23.51
C GLY A 157 11.05 -9.45 -23.54
N ASP A 158 10.39 -8.31 -23.40
CA ASP A 158 11.05 -7.00 -23.38
C ASP A 158 11.88 -6.77 -22.11
N ILE A 159 11.46 -7.33 -21.00
CA ILE A 159 12.23 -7.27 -19.74
C ILE A 159 13.40 -8.24 -19.76
N ALA A 160 13.20 -9.45 -20.25
CA ALA A 160 14.28 -10.42 -20.41
C ALA A 160 15.37 -9.90 -21.36
N ALA A 161 15.01 -9.01 -22.29
CA ALA A 161 15.96 -8.33 -23.19
C ALA A 161 16.57 -7.05 -22.60
N GLY A 162 16.28 -6.70 -21.34
CA GLY A 162 16.84 -5.54 -20.64
C GLY A 162 16.23 -4.19 -21.06
N LYS A 163 15.11 -4.18 -21.77
CA LYS A 163 14.38 -2.96 -22.08
C LYS A 163 13.64 -2.47 -20.83
N ARG A 164 13.92 -1.22 -20.41
CA ARG A 164 13.19 -0.58 -19.30
C ARG A 164 11.75 -0.33 -19.72
N LEU A 165 10.83 -0.80 -18.90
CA LEU A 165 9.45 -0.34 -18.92
C LEU A 165 9.41 1.08 -18.33
N GLN A 166 9.03 2.06 -19.13
CA GLN A 166 8.66 3.39 -18.67
C GLN A 166 7.19 3.37 -18.23
#